data_2ba643fbb9182e176421b5ccef71ea9b
#
_entry.id   2ba643fbb9182e176421b5ccef71ea9b
#
_cell.length_a   1.000
_cell.length_b   1.000
_cell.length_c   1.000
_cell.angle_alpha   90.00
_cell.angle_beta   90.00
_cell.angle_gamma   90.00
#
_symmetry.space_group_name_H-M   'P 1'
#
loop_
_entity.id
_entity.type
_entity.pdbx_description
1 polymer ?
#
loop_
_entity_poly.entity_id
_entity_poly.type
_entity_poly.pdbx_seq_one_letter_code
_entity_poly.pdbx_strand_id
1 'polypeptide(L)'
;MTWNNKTVDELHDLLVKKEISAVELTKATIEDIQSREAVVDAFLSINEDKALAQAAALDQKGIDADNVMAGIPLAVKDNISTKGILTTAASKMLYNYEPIFDATAVDLAYAKDMIVIGKTNMDEFAMGGSNENSAFKPTKNAWDQTKVPGGSSGGSAAAVAAGQVRLSLGSDTGGSIRQPAAFNGIVGIKPTYGTVSRFGLIAFGSSLDQIGPFSQTVKENAQLLNVIAGHDKRDATSTAHEIADFTSKIGQDIKGMKIALPKEYMGEGIDPQVKEVIIKAAKHLESLGAIIEEVSLPHSKYGVAVYYIIASSEASSNLQRFDGIRYGFRAEDATNLDEIYVKTRSQGFGEEVKRRIMLGTFSLSSGYYDAYFKKAGQVRTLIIQDFEKVFADYDLILGPTAPTVAYGLGTQSHDPVAMYLADLLTIPVNLAGLPGISIPAGFVEGLPVGLQLIGPKYSEETIYQVAAAFEATTDYHKQQPVIFGGAN
;
A
#
# COMPACT_ATOMS: atom_id res chain seq x y z
N MET A 1 1.57 -13.96 26.22
CA MET A 1 0.24 -13.39 25.91
C MET A 1 0.32 -12.79 24.53
N THR A 2 -0.58 -13.16 23.65
CA THR A 2 -0.64 -12.58 22.29
C THR A 2 -1.47 -11.30 22.33
N TRP A 3 -0.87 -10.18 21.95
CA TRP A 3 -1.52 -8.86 21.93
C TRP A 3 -2.19 -8.56 20.57
N ASN A 4 -1.95 -9.40 19.56
CA ASN A 4 -2.39 -9.23 18.17
C ASN A 4 -3.93 -9.20 17.99
N ASN A 5 -4.69 -9.76 18.94
CA ASN A 5 -6.16 -9.73 18.93
C ASN A 5 -6.75 -8.44 19.50
N LYS A 6 -5.89 -7.55 20.03
CA LYS A 6 -6.34 -6.27 20.60
C LYS A 6 -6.23 -5.16 19.56
N THR A 7 -7.22 -4.28 19.58
CA THR A 7 -7.19 -3.06 18.76
C THR A 7 -6.14 -2.07 19.26
N VAL A 8 -5.78 -1.09 18.45
CA VAL A 8 -4.87 0.00 18.84
C VAL A 8 -5.39 0.72 20.07
N ASP A 9 -6.70 1.01 20.14
CA ASP A 9 -7.31 1.66 21.32
C ASP A 9 -7.16 0.81 22.59
N GLU A 10 -7.42 -0.52 22.48
CA GLU A 10 -7.26 -1.43 23.63
C GLU A 10 -5.81 -1.56 24.08
N LEU A 11 -4.85 -1.58 23.14
CA LEU A 11 -3.43 -1.61 23.46
C LEU A 11 -2.98 -0.31 24.12
N HIS A 12 -3.42 0.83 23.61
CA HIS A 12 -3.15 2.12 24.22
C HIS A 12 -3.72 2.23 25.64
N ASP A 13 -4.95 1.77 25.85
CA ASP A 13 -5.58 1.71 27.18
C ASP A 13 -4.74 0.90 28.18
N LEU A 14 -4.20 -0.25 27.77
CA LEU A 14 -3.34 -1.07 28.61
C LEU A 14 -2.01 -0.37 28.93
N LEU A 15 -1.41 0.31 27.96
CA LEU A 15 -0.18 1.10 28.13
C LEU A 15 -0.39 2.27 29.11
N VAL A 16 -1.48 3.04 28.95
CA VAL A 16 -1.84 4.16 29.84
C VAL A 16 -2.09 3.69 31.27
N LYS A 17 -2.80 2.56 31.45
CA LYS A 17 -3.06 1.94 32.74
C LYS A 17 -1.83 1.25 33.35
N LYS A 18 -0.74 1.16 32.60
CA LYS A 18 0.49 0.44 32.97
C LYS A 18 0.24 -1.06 33.25
N GLU A 19 -0.77 -1.64 32.63
CA GLU A 19 -1.01 -3.08 32.64
C GLU A 19 0.00 -3.82 31.75
N ILE A 20 0.54 -3.13 30.74
CA ILE A 20 1.71 -3.51 29.95
C ILE A 20 2.63 -2.29 29.80
N SER A 21 3.92 -2.52 29.57
CA SER A 21 4.89 -1.52 29.18
C SER A 21 5.08 -1.50 27.66
N ALA A 22 5.60 -0.39 27.12
CA ALA A 22 5.97 -0.31 25.72
C ALA A 22 7.05 -1.34 25.34
N VAL A 23 7.99 -1.62 26.27
CA VAL A 23 9.01 -2.67 26.12
C VAL A 23 8.38 -4.05 26.01
N GLU A 24 7.38 -4.39 26.84
CA GLU A 24 6.69 -5.70 26.80
C GLU A 24 5.91 -5.87 25.50
N LEU A 25 5.18 -4.83 25.06
CA LEU A 25 4.46 -4.85 23.80
C LEU A 25 5.41 -5.01 22.61
N THR A 26 6.53 -4.27 22.60
CA THR A 26 7.55 -4.35 21.53
C THR A 26 8.18 -5.74 21.48
N LYS A 27 8.55 -6.33 22.61
CA LYS A 27 9.09 -7.71 22.68
C LYS A 27 8.09 -8.73 22.14
N ALA A 28 6.84 -8.68 22.60
CA ALA A 28 5.80 -9.58 22.12
C ALA A 28 5.57 -9.46 20.61
N THR A 29 5.60 -8.23 20.07
CA THR A 29 5.50 -8.01 18.63
C THR A 29 6.69 -8.64 17.87
N ILE A 30 7.91 -8.51 18.38
CA ILE A 30 9.10 -9.14 17.78
C ILE A 30 8.99 -10.66 17.83
N GLU A 31 8.52 -11.24 18.95
CA GLU A 31 8.26 -12.67 19.09
C GLU A 31 7.19 -13.16 18.10
N ASP A 32 6.11 -12.41 17.92
CA ASP A 32 5.06 -12.69 16.94
C ASP A 32 5.62 -12.67 15.51
N ILE A 33 6.48 -11.70 15.18
CA ILE A 33 7.17 -11.66 13.88
C ILE A 33 8.04 -12.91 13.71
N GLN A 34 8.94 -13.19 14.65
CA GLN A 34 9.88 -14.32 14.55
C GLN A 34 9.16 -15.67 14.44
N SER A 35 8.05 -15.84 15.14
CA SER A 35 7.29 -17.10 15.12
C SER A 35 6.59 -17.38 13.79
N ARG A 36 6.25 -16.35 13.01
CA ARG A 36 5.48 -16.44 11.75
C ARG A 36 6.31 -16.15 10.51
N GLU A 37 7.49 -15.54 10.67
CA GLU A 37 8.31 -15.09 9.55
C GLU A 37 8.70 -16.22 8.60
N ALA A 38 9.05 -17.40 9.12
CA ALA A 38 9.38 -18.57 8.30
C ALA A 38 8.22 -19.03 7.38
N VAL A 39 6.98 -18.65 7.68
CA VAL A 39 5.79 -19.01 6.92
C VAL A 39 5.47 -17.98 5.87
N VAL A 40 5.51 -16.67 6.21
CA VAL A 40 5.06 -15.61 5.30
C VAL A 40 6.19 -14.84 4.63
N ASP A 41 7.41 -14.83 5.19
CA ASP A 41 8.57 -14.10 4.64
C ASP A 41 8.28 -12.59 4.42
N ALA A 42 7.63 -11.95 5.39
CA ALA A 42 7.12 -10.59 5.25
C ALA A 42 8.16 -9.48 5.50
N PHE A 43 9.21 -9.76 6.29
CA PHE A 43 10.22 -8.78 6.66
C PHE A 43 11.56 -9.02 5.94
N LEU A 44 12.23 -7.94 5.55
CA LEU A 44 13.63 -7.96 5.11
C LEU A 44 14.60 -7.73 6.26
N SER A 45 14.20 -6.89 7.24
CA SER A 45 14.98 -6.67 8.45
C SER A 45 14.10 -6.33 9.64
N ILE A 46 14.51 -6.77 10.82
CA ILE A 46 13.91 -6.42 12.11
C ILE A 46 14.90 -5.52 12.84
N ASN A 47 14.42 -4.45 13.43
CA ASN A 47 15.25 -3.43 14.09
C ASN A 47 15.11 -3.54 15.62
N GLU A 48 15.38 -4.73 16.16
CA GLU A 48 15.11 -5.10 17.55
C GLU A 48 15.74 -4.14 18.56
N ASP A 49 17.07 -3.95 18.48
CA ASP A 49 17.78 -3.13 19.47
C ASP A 49 17.26 -1.68 19.54
N LYS A 50 17.02 -1.09 18.38
CA LYS A 50 16.56 0.30 18.28
C LYS A 50 15.09 0.43 18.72
N ALA A 51 14.25 -0.55 18.36
CA ALA A 51 12.85 -0.60 18.77
C ALA A 51 12.73 -0.74 20.28
N LEU A 52 13.51 -1.63 20.90
CA LEU A 52 13.55 -1.81 22.36
C LEU A 52 14.10 -0.58 23.10
N ALA A 53 15.12 0.08 22.52
CA ALA A 53 15.64 1.32 23.09
C ALA A 53 14.61 2.47 23.05
N GLN A 54 13.84 2.58 21.95
CA GLN A 54 12.75 3.54 21.83
C GLN A 54 11.64 3.24 22.84
N ALA A 55 11.24 1.98 22.96
CA ALA A 55 10.22 1.54 23.91
C ALA A 55 10.63 1.82 25.37
N ALA A 56 11.90 1.54 25.72
CA ALA A 56 12.42 1.84 27.06
C ALA A 56 12.46 3.34 27.37
N ALA A 57 12.83 4.16 26.39
CA ALA A 57 12.78 5.63 26.53
C ALA A 57 11.34 6.14 26.73
N LEU A 58 10.39 5.54 26.01
CA LEU A 58 8.97 5.89 26.13
C LEU A 58 8.41 5.47 27.50
N ASP A 59 8.73 4.28 28.00
CA ASP A 59 8.32 3.84 29.36
C ASP A 59 8.86 4.78 30.44
N GLN A 60 10.09 5.33 30.28
CA GLN A 60 10.64 6.36 31.18
C GLN A 60 9.92 7.70 31.07
N LYS A 61 9.59 8.13 29.84
CA LYS A 61 8.84 9.37 29.54
C LYS A 61 7.41 9.31 30.08
N GLY A 62 6.80 8.14 30.02
CA GLY A 62 5.38 7.88 30.25
C GLY A 62 4.53 8.02 28.98
N ILE A 63 3.48 7.21 28.90
CA ILE A 63 2.54 7.21 27.79
C ILE A 63 1.60 8.42 27.90
N ASP A 64 1.50 9.19 26.83
CA ASP A 64 0.53 10.28 26.72
C ASP A 64 -0.87 9.72 26.45
N ALA A 65 -1.81 9.92 27.37
CA ALA A 65 -3.17 9.40 27.29
C ALA A 65 -3.99 9.98 26.11
N ASP A 66 -3.62 11.16 25.63
CA ASP A 66 -4.29 11.80 24.47
C ASP A 66 -3.68 11.39 23.12
N ASN A 67 -2.58 10.62 23.14
CA ASN A 67 -1.91 10.15 21.93
C ASN A 67 -2.10 8.64 21.75
N VAL A 68 -3.20 8.24 21.13
CA VAL A 68 -3.60 6.83 20.93
C VAL A 68 -2.53 5.97 20.24
N MET A 69 -1.59 6.58 19.50
CA MET A 69 -0.53 5.87 18.80
C MET A 69 0.75 5.70 19.62
N ALA A 70 0.85 6.30 20.81
CA ALA A 70 2.04 6.19 21.66
C ALA A 70 2.31 4.74 22.07
N GLY A 71 3.51 4.26 21.77
CA GLY A 71 3.96 2.90 22.06
C GLY A 71 3.48 1.83 21.09
N ILE A 72 2.69 2.18 20.07
CA ILE A 72 2.18 1.20 19.09
C ILE A 72 3.27 0.84 18.08
N PRO A 73 3.56 -0.48 17.89
CA PRO A 73 4.52 -0.97 16.90
C PRO A 73 4.07 -0.72 15.46
N LEU A 74 5.02 -0.30 14.61
CA LEU A 74 4.80 0.02 13.20
C LEU A 74 5.82 -0.69 12.31
N ALA A 75 5.35 -1.45 11.31
CA ALA A 75 6.20 -1.95 10.24
C ALA A 75 6.22 -0.97 9.04
N VAL A 76 7.36 -0.86 8.36
CA VAL A 76 7.56 0.15 7.32
C VAL A 76 8.06 -0.51 6.03
N LYS A 77 7.38 -0.29 4.91
CA LYS A 77 7.81 -0.79 3.59
C LYS A 77 9.24 -0.36 3.26
N ASP A 78 10.00 -1.25 2.66
CA ASP A 78 11.45 -1.07 2.48
C ASP A 78 11.87 -0.03 1.43
N ASN A 79 10.94 0.68 0.83
CA ASN A 79 11.21 1.87 0.03
C ASN A 79 10.97 3.20 0.76
N ILE A 80 10.60 3.16 2.04
CA ILE A 80 10.40 4.35 2.87
C ILE A 80 11.66 4.53 3.72
N SER A 81 12.42 5.60 3.47
CA SER A 81 13.69 5.87 4.15
C SER A 81 13.51 5.98 5.65
N THR A 82 14.30 5.21 6.39
CA THR A 82 14.30 5.20 7.85
C THR A 82 15.76 5.34 8.32
N LYS A 83 16.07 6.44 9.00
CA LYS A 83 17.44 6.82 9.38
C LYS A 83 18.15 5.73 10.18
N GLY A 84 19.32 5.33 9.69
CA GLY A 84 20.17 4.31 10.33
C GLY A 84 19.50 2.93 10.39
N ILE A 85 18.56 2.64 9.49
CA ILE A 85 17.98 1.32 9.27
C ILE A 85 18.11 0.98 7.79
N LEU A 86 18.66 -0.18 7.48
CA LEU A 86 18.82 -0.65 6.12
C LEU A 86 17.54 -0.48 5.31
N THR A 87 17.63 0.20 4.16
CA THR A 87 16.49 0.51 3.29
C THR A 87 16.88 0.21 1.84
N THR A 88 16.48 -0.96 1.35
CA THR A 88 17.00 -1.52 0.11
C THR A 88 16.07 -1.37 -1.09
N ALA A 89 14.80 -0.97 -0.87
CA ALA A 89 13.73 -1.06 -1.88
C ALA A 89 13.66 -2.46 -2.53
N ALA A 90 13.96 -3.51 -1.75
CA ALA A 90 14.08 -4.90 -2.18
C ALA A 90 14.99 -5.12 -3.40
N SER A 91 16.04 -4.29 -3.56
CA SER A 91 16.96 -4.30 -4.70
C SER A 91 18.41 -4.52 -4.27
N LYS A 92 19.18 -5.24 -5.10
CA LYS A 92 20.63 -5.32 -4.95
C LYS A 92 21.30 -3.95 -5.11
N MET A 93 20.69 -3.02 -5.86
CA MET A 93 21.21 -1.66 -6.04
C MET A 93 21.40 -0.92 -4.72
N LEU A 94 20.59 -1.20 -3.71
CA LEU A 94 20.60 -0.54 -2.40
C LEU A 94 20.87 -1.52 -1.24
N TYR A 95 21.46 -2.69 -1.51
CA TYR A 95 21.63 -3.78 -0.54
C TYR A 95 22.36 -3.38 0.75
N ASN A 96 23.11 -2.27 0.73
CA ASN A 96 23.90 -1.75 1.85
C ASN A 96 23.56 -0.29 2.19
N TYR A 97 22.41 0.21 1.72
CA TYR A 97 22.05 1.61 1.91
C TYR A 97 21.34 1.84 3.25
N GLU A 98 21.96 2.60 4.12
CA GLU A 98 21.36 3.12 5.34
C GLU A 98 21.10 4.62 5.18
N PRO A 99 19.82 5.06 5.17
CA PRO A 99 19.49 6.48 5.08
C PRO A 99 20.05 7.31 6.24
N ILE A 100 20.50 8.53 5.96
CA ILE A 100 20.95 9.50 6.96
C ILE A 100 19.81 10.40 7.46
N PHE A 101 18.60 10.22 6.94
CA PHE A 101 17.38 10.96 7.28
C PHE A 101 16.17 10.04 7.26
N ASP A 102 15.11 10.45 7.93
CA ASP A 102 13.82 9.76 7.89
C ASP A 102 12.92 10.35 6.80
N ALA A 103 12.07 9.51 6.21
CA ALA A 103 10.95 9.97 5.41
C ALA A 103 9.96 10.75 6.32
N THR A 104 9.28 11.75 5.77
CA THR A 104 8.31 12.55 6.54
C THR A 104 7.29 11.70 7.28
N ALA A 105 6.74 10.66 6.63
CA ALA A 105 5.81 9.74 7.28
C ALA A 105 6.41 9.03 8.50
N VAL A 106 7.72 8.72 8.48
CA VAL A 106 8.44 8.11 9.61
C VAL A 106 8.74 9.15 10.69
N ASP A 107 9.19 10.36 10.31
CA ASP A 107 9.36 11.48 11.24
C ASP A 107 8.07 11.74 12.05
N LEU A 108 6.92 11.77 11.36
CA LEU A 108 5.63 12.00 11.98
C LEU A 108 5.19 10.83 12.88
N ALA A 109 5.48 9.58 12.48
CA ALA A 109 5.22 8.42 13.34
C ALA A 109 6.07 8.47 14.62
N TYR A 110 7.35 8.82 14.52
CA TYR A 110 8.20 9.04 15.70
C TYR A 110 7.73 10.21 16.57
N ALA A 111 7.25 11.31 15.96
CA ALA A 111 6.68 12.44 16.70
C ALA A 111 5.40 12.07 17.47
N LYS A 112 4.74 10.98 17.10
CA LYS A 112 3.60 10.36 17.81
C LYS A 112 4.02 9.19 18.71
N ASP A 113 5.30 9.11 19.03
CA ASP A 113 5.86 8.07 19.90
C ASP A 113 5.57 6.62 19.43
N MET A 114 5.36 6.40 18.11
CA MET A 114 5.24 5.07 17.54
C MET A 114 6.61 4.39 17.47
N ILE A 115 6.63 3.05 17.51
CA ILE A 115 7.87 2.27 17.55
C ILE A 115 8.04 1.53 16.22
N VAL A 116 9.05 1.93 15.43
CA VAL A 116 9.35 1.25 14.17
C VAL A 116 10.08 -0.06 14.42
N ILE A 117 9.42 -1.19 14.06
CA ILE A 117 9.91 -2.55 14.33
C ILE A 117 10.86 -3.05 13.26
N GLY A 118 10.64 -2.71 11.99
CA GLY A 118 11.46 -3.24 10.90
C GLY A 118 10.96 -2.84 9.52
N LYS A 119 11.62 -3.40 8.50
CA LYS A 119 11.40 -3.12 7.09
C LYS A 119 10.74 -4.31 6.41
N THR A 120 9.57 -4.07 5.80
CA THR A 120 8.81 -5.11 5.13
C THR A 120 9.21 -5.30 3.67
N ASN A 121 9.15 -6.55 3.22
CA ASN A 121 9.48 -6.94 1.86
C ASN A 121 8.51 -6.33 0.83
N MET A 122 8.96 -6.23 -0.41
CA MET A 122 8.23 -5.61 -1.50
C MET A 122 8.75 -6.08 -2.87
N ASP A 123 8.02 -5.79 -3.95
CA ASP A 123 8.60 -5.88 -5.29
C ASP A 123 9.70 -4.83 -5.47
N GLU A 124 10.78 -5.18 -6.17
CA GLU A 124 11.94 -4.32 -6.38
C GLU A 124 11.55 -2.93 -6.90
N PHE A 125 11.98 -1.86 -6.22
CA PHE A 125 11.65 -0.45 -6.52
C PHE A 125 10.14 -0.20 -6.70
N ALA A 126 9.29 -0.96 -6.00
CA ALA A 126 7.84 -0.92 -6.10
C ALA A 126 7.29 -1.32 -7.50
N MET A 127 8.07 -2.05 -8.29
CA MET A 127 7.74 -2.48 -9.64
C MET A 127 7.31 -3.95 -9.67
N GLY A 128 6.01 -4.18 -9.50
CA GLY A 128 5.39 -5.50 -9.50
C GLY A 128 4.00 -5.46 -8.87
N GLY A 129 3.33 -6.59 -8.86
CA GLY A 129 1.98 -6.76 -8.30
C GLY A 129 1.83 -8.04 -7.47
N SER A 130 2.95 -8.73 -7.15
CA SER A 130 2.91 -10.04 -6.50
C SER A 130 3.94 -10.24 -5.38
N ASN A 131 4.88 -9.32 -5.21
CA ASN A 131 6.06 -9.44 -4.34
C ASN A 131 7.06 -10.54 -4.77
N GLU A 132 6.94 -11.06 -5.98
CA GLU A 132 7.88 -12.04 -6.53
C GLU A 132 9.15 -11.40 -7.11
N ASN A 133 9.12 -10.08 -7.38
CA ASN A 133 10.26 -9.35 -7.93
C ASN A 133 11.26 -8.84 -6.87
N SER A 134 11.13 -9.24 -5.62
CA SER A 134 12.14 -8.95 -4.57
C SER A 134 13.48 -9.60 -4.91
N ALA A 135 14.58 -8.86 -4.78
CA ALA A 135 15.93 -9.39 -5.00
C ALA A 135 16.38 -10.38 -3.88
N PHE A 136 15.62 -10.46 -2.78
CA PHE A 136 16.01 -11.27 -1.61
C PHE A 136 15.19 -12.53 -1.46
N LYS A 137 13.86 -12.43 -1.43
CA LYS A 137 12.93 -13.56 -1.25
C LYS A 137 11.52 -13.14 -1.66
N PRO A 138 10.63 -14.05 -2.11
CA PRO A 138 9.22 -13.76 -2.25
C PRO A 138 8.52 -13.78 -0.88
N THR A 139 7.55 -12.90 -0.68
CA THR A 139 6.60 -13.00 0.43
C THR A 139 5.43 -13.91 0.03
N LYS A 140 4.86 -14.62 0.99
CA LYS A 140 3.73 -15.54 0.79
C LYS A 140 2.46 -14.96 1.39
N ASN A 141 1.32 -15.35 0.82
CA ASN A 141 0.01 -14.96 1.34
C ASN A 141 -0.25 -15.62 2.70
N ALA A 142 -0.80 -14.86 3.66
CA ALA A 142 -1.07 -15.38 5.00
C ALA A 142 -2.20 -16.43 5.03
N TRP A 143 -3.15 -16.38 4.08
CA TRP A 143 -4.27 -17.34 3.99
C TRP A 143 -3.87 -18.66 3.33
N ASP A 144 -3.01 -18.59 2.32
CA ASP A 144 -2.51 -19.76 1.60
C ASP A 144 -1.09 -19.47 1.12
N GLN A 145 -0.10 -20.16 1.68
CA GLN A 145 1.34 -19.97 1.40
C GLN A 145 1.75 -20.38 -0.03
N THR A 146 0.85 -20.98 -0.79
CA THR A 146 1.07 -21.27 -2.22
C THR A 146 0.66 -20.09 -3.12
N LYS A 147 0.08 -19.03 -2.53
CA LYS A 147 -0.44 -17.85 -3.23
C LYS A 147 0.44 -16.63 -2.99
N VAL A 148 0.32 -15.67 -3.93
CA VAL A 148 0.97 -14.36 -3.80
C VAL A 148 0.26 -13.49 -2.75
N PRO A 149 0.97 -12.66 -1.99
CA PRO A 149 0.36 -11.70 -1.07
C PRO A 149 -0.18 -10.45 -1.80
N GLY A 150 0.02 -10.38 -3.13
CA GLY A 150 -0.09 -9.13 -3.86
C GLY A 150 1.16 -8.24 -3.72
N GLY A 151 1.15 -7.13 -4.40
CA GLY A 151 2.30 -6.22 -4.45
C GLY A 151 1.94 -4.83 -5.01
N SER A 152 2.90 -3.95 -4.94
CA SER A 152 4.30 -4.13 -4.49
C SER A 152 4.48 -4.12 -2.96
N SER A 153 3.47 -3.81 -2.13
CA SER A 153 3.58 -3.80 -0.66
C SER A 153 3.16 -5.13 -0.03
N GLY A 154 3.57 -6.26 -0.64
CA GLY A 154 3.15 -7.60 -0.22
C GLY A 154 3.58 -7.94 1.21
N GLY A 155 4.81 -7.62 1.61
CA GLY A 155 5.30 -7.83 2.96
C GLY A 155 4.53 -7.02 4.01
N SER A 156 4.21 -5.73 3.71
CA SER A 156 3.42 -4.89 4.62
C SER A 156 2.01 -5.46 4.85
N ALA A 157 1.35 -5.93 3.78
CA ALA A 157 0.02 -6.52 3.88
C ALA A 157 0.04 -7.89 4.58
N ALA A 158 0.98 -8.78 4.21
CA ALA A 158 1.11 -10.10 4.81
C ALA A 158 1.45 -10.03 6.30
N ALA A 159 2.30 -9.07 6.72
CA ALA A 159 2.64 -8.87 8.13
C ALA A 159 1.41 -8.53 8.99
N VAL A 160 0.51 -7.68 8.48
CA VAL A 160 -0.74 -7.33 9.17
C VAL A 160 -1.69 -8.52 9.17
N ALA A 161 -1.89 -9.18 8.02
CA ALA A 161 -2.79 -10.32 7.91
C ALA A 161 -2.36 -11.51 8.76
N ALA A 162 -1.05 -11.76 8.86
CA ALA A 162 -0.49 -12.84 9.70
C ALA A 162 -0.47 -12.49 11.20
N GLY A 163 -0.87 -11.28 11.60
CA GLY A 163 -0.80 -10.85 13.00
C GLY A 163 0.62 -10.65 13.52
N GLN A 164 1.58 -10.40 12.65
CA GLN A 164 2.93 -10.01 13.05
C GLN A 164 2.98 -8.58 13.59
N VAL A 165 2.18 -7.70 13.03
CA VAL A 165 1.98 -6.31 13.49
C VAL A 165 0.51 -5.90 13.30
N ARG A 166 0.05 -4.90 14.06
CA ARG A 166 -1.29 -4.30 13.85
C ARG A 166 -1.32 -3.33 12.68
N LEU A 167 -0.23 -2.59 12.50
CA LEU A 167 -0.13 -1.46 11.60
C LEU A 167 1.14 -1.57 10.74
N SER A 168 1.00 -1.23 9.47
CA SER A 168 2.16 -1.06 8.60
C SER A 168 1.96 0.07 7.58
N LEU A 169 3.07 0.61 7.07
CA LEU A 169 3.08 1.55 5.96
C LEU A 169 3.43 0.85 4.65
N GLY A 170 2.72 1.21 3.60
CA GLY A 170 3.00 0.82 2.23
C GLY A 170 3.15 2.01 1.29
N SER A 171 3.32 1.74 0.01
CA SER A 171 3.26 2.73 -1.06
C SER A 171 2.43 2.20 -2.23
N ASP A 172 1.71 3.10 -2.90
CA ASP A 172 0.78 2.77 -3.98
C ASP A 172 1.02 3.70 -5.17
N THR A 173 1.41 3.13 -6.29
CA THR A 173 1.64 3.84 -7.56
C THR A 173 0.59 3.47 -8.59
N GLY A 174 0.09 2.23 -8.55
CA GLY A 174 -0.95 1.71 -9.45
C GLY A 174 -1.96 0.77 -8.77
N GLY A 175 -1.86 0.59 -7.45
CA GLY A 175 -2.67 -0.35 -6.69
C GLY A 175 -1.92 -1.00 -5.54
N SER A 176 -0.64 -0.67 -5.37
CA SER A 176 0.29 -1.42 -4.51
C SER A 176 0.07 -1.31 -2.99
N ILE A 177 -1.01 -0.68 -2.54
CA ILE A 177 -1.59 -0.81 -1.19
C ILE A 177 -2.92 -1.56 -1.28
N ARG A 178 -3.82 -1.13 -2.14
CA ARG A 178 -5.20 -1.63 -2.20
C ARG A 178 -5.27 -3.09 -2.66
N GLN A 179 -4.53 -3.45 -3.70
CA GLN A 179 -4.52 -4.84 -4.21
C GLN A 179 -3.95 -5.82 -3.18
N PRO A 180 -2.77 -5.63 -2.55
CA PRO A 180 -2.31 -6.53 -1.51
C PRO A 180 -3.21 -6.51 -0.25
N ALA A 181 -3.90 -5.40 0.08
CA ALA A 181 -4.92 -5.38 1.12
C ALA A 181 -6.08 -6.32 0.79
N ALA A 182 -6.57 -6.30 -0.47
CA ALA A 182 -7.61 -7.20 -0.95
C ALA A 182 -7.21 -8.67 -0.86
N PHE A 183 -5.99 -9.00 -1.31
CA PHE A 183 -5.48 -10.38 -1.32
C PHE A 183 -5.20 -10.95 0.07
N ASN A 184 -4.98 -10.09 1.05
CA ASN A 184 -4.72 -10.48 2.44
C ASN A 184 -5.94 -10.29 3.38
N GLY A 185 -7.06 -9.75 2.89
CA GLY A 185 -8.28 -9.58 3.69
C GLY A 185 -8.12 -8.57 4.82
N ILE A 186 -7.41 -7.48 4.57
CA ILE A 186 -7.15 -6.38 5.51
C ILE A 186 -7.57 -5.03 4.92
N VAL A 187 -7.45 -3.97 5.70
CA VAL A 187 -7.75 -2.60 5.27
C VAL A 187 -6.49 -1.92 4.74
N GLY A 188 -6.59 -1.31 3.56
CA GLY A 188 -5.50 -0.51 3.00
C GLY A 188 -6.03 0.67 2.18
N ILE A 189 -5.59 1.90 2.50
CA ILE A 189 -5.98 3.10 1.77
C ILE A 189 -4.80 3.71 1.02
N LYS A 190 -5.03 4.10 -0.21
CA LYS A 190 -4.25 5.09 -0.92
C LYS A 190 -4.95 6.44 -0.78
N PRO A 191 -4.41 7.40 -0.03
CA PRO A 191 -5.03 8.71 0.12
C PRO A 191 -4.97 9.52 -1.19
N THR A 192 -5.59 10.67 -1.20
CA THR A 192 -5.47 11.66 -2.27
C THR A 192 -3.99 11.96 -2.53
N TYR A 193 -3.59 12.04 -3.80
CA TYR A 193 -2.21 12.36 -4.16
C TYR A 193 -1.77 13.68 -3.53
N GLY A 194 -0.65 13.64 -2.79
CA GLY A 194 -0.08 14.77 -2.07
C GLY A 194 -0.57 14.96 -0.64
N THR A 195 -1.53 14.17 -0.15
CA THR A 195 -2.00 14.21 1.25
C THR A 195 -0.92 13.74 2.23
N VAL A 196 -0.14 12.74 1.85
CA VAL A 196 1.04 12.28 2.59
C VAL A 196 2.28 12.66 1.80
N SER A 197 3.26 13.27 2.45
CA SER A 197 4.51 13.68 1.81
C SER A 197 5.28 12.48 1.24
N ARG A 198 5.84 12.66 0.05
CA ARG A 198 6.73 11.71 -0.60
C ARG A 198 8.20 11.92 -0.27
N PHE A 199 8.55 12.93 0.56
CA PHE A 199 9.92 13.13 0.99
C PHE A 199 10.44 11.89 1.73
N GLY A 200 11.53 11.31 1.23
CA GLY A 200 12.13 10.08 1.75
C GLY A 200 11.53 8.78 1.20
N LEU A 201 10.50 8.84 0.36
CA LEU A 201 10.05 7.69 -0.43
C LEU A 201 11.00 7.49 -1.63
N ILE A 202 11.54 6.29 -1.80
CA ILE A 202 12.32 5.93 -2.99
C ILE A 202 11.37 5.89 -4.18
N ALA A 203 11.57 6.82 -5.13
CA ALA A 203 10.63 7.10 -6.18
C ALA A 203 10.56 6.00 -7.25
N PHE A 204 9.35 5.60 -7.60
CA PHE A 204 9.03 4.86 -8.81
C PHE A 204 8.39 5.78 -9.86
N GLY A 205 7.15 6.20 -9.69
CA GLY A 205 6.42 7.09 -10.58
C GLY A 205 6.03 8.38 -9.85
N SER A 206 6.81 9.44 -10.03
CA SER A 206 6.73 10.65 -9.20
C SER A 206 5.37 11.35 -9.25
N SER A 207 4.60 11.21 -10.34
CA SER A 207 3.25 11.77 -10.48
C SER A 207 2.13 10.85 -9.98
N LEU A 208 2.48 9.71 -9.37
CA LEU A 208 1.56 8.64 -8.98
C LEU A 208 1.80 8.10 -7.57
N ASP A 209 3.07 8.02 -7.14
CA ASP A 209 3.46 7.42 -5.86
C ASP A 209 2.78 8.08 -4.66
N GLN A 210 2.24 7.27 -3.74
CA GLN A 210 1.66 7.75 -2.50
C GLN A 210 1.93 6.75 -1.37
N ILE A 211 2.31 7.23 -0.18
CA ILE A 211 2.39 6.41 1.04
C ILE A 211 0.99 6.31 1.64
N GLY A 212 0.67 5.15 2.23
CA GLY A 212 -0.57 4.96 2.97
C GLY A 212 -0.50 3.76 3.91
N PRO A 213 -1.46 3.69 4.86
CA PRO A 213 -1.50 2.69 5.91
C PRO A 213 -2.16 1.38 5.50
N PHE A 214 -1.73 0.30 6.15
CA PHE A 214 -2.45 -0.96 6.32
C PHE A 214 -2.80 -1.18 7.78
N SER A 215 -3.95 -1.79 8.03
CA SER A 215 -4.44 -2.15 9.35
C SER A 215 -5.42 -3.31 9.28
N GLN A 216 -5.81 -3.84 10.44
CA GLN A 216 -6.87 -4.86 10.49
C GLN A 216 -8.27 -4.25 10.48
N THR A 217 -8.45 -3.02 10.98
CA THR A 217 -9.75 -2.35 11.04
C THR A 217 -9.72 -0.98 10.36
N VAL A 218 -10.89 -0.53 9.92
CA VAL A 218 -11.07 0.77 9.28
C VAL A 218 -10.69 1.93 10.21
N LYS A 219 -11.03 1.85 11.50
CA LYS A 219 -10.68 2.89 12.47
C LYS A 219 -9.18 3.02 12.66
N GLU A 220 -8.47 1.91 12.82
CA GLU A 220 -6.99 1.91 12.96
C GLU A 220 -6.31 2.48 11.72
N ASN A 221 -6.88 2.21 10.54
CA ASN A 221 -6.38 2.75 9.28
C ASN A 221 -6.49 4.29 9.25
N ALA A 222 -7.65 4.82 9.63
CA ALA A 222 -7.90 6.26 9.72
C ALA A 222 -7.00 6.94 10.76
N GLN A 223 -6.81 6.30 11.93
CA GLN A 223 -5.92 6.79 12.98
C GLN A 223 -4.47 6.89 12.50
N LEU A 224 -3.96 5.85 11.80
CA LEU A 224 -2.59 5.90 11.26
C LEU A 224 -2.47 6.91 10.10
N LEU A 225 -3.50 7.08 9.28
CA LEU A 225 -3.49 8.12 8.25
C LEU A 225 -3.44 9.53 8.87
N ASN A 226 -4.15 9.78 9.97
CA ASN A 226 -4.06 11.04 10.74
C ASN A 226 -2.63 11.34 11.21
N VAL A 227 -1.84 10.30 11.53
CA VAL A 227 -0.44 10.48 11.94
C VAL A 227 0.44 10.94 10.79
N ILE A 228 0.31 10.32 9.61
CA ILE A 228 1.27 10.48 8.51
C ILE A 228 0.87 11.57 7.49
N ALA A 229 -0.36 12.06 7.54
CA ALA A 229 -0.87 13.08 6.64
C ALA A 229 -0.44 14.48 7.06
N GLY A 230 -0.20 15.38 6.10
CA GLY A 230 0.14 16.77 6.38
C GLY A 230 0.98 17.42 5.29
N HIS A 231 1.00 18.76 5.31
CA HIS A 231 1.80 19.53 4.37
C HIS A 231 3.29 19.47 4.73
N ASP A 232 4.11 19.17 3.74
CA ASP A 232 5.58 19.14 3.87
C ASP A 232 6.24 20.00 2.79
N LYS A 233 6.95 21.04 3.21
CA LYS A 233 7.69 21.94 2.30
C LYS A 233 8.86 21.26 1.56
N ARG A 234 9.28 20.07 2.00
CA ARG A 234 10.34 19.27 1.36
C ARG A 234 9.82 18.51 0.13
N ASP A 235 8.51 18.37 -0.01
CA ASP A 235 7.84 17.74 -1.16
C ASP A 235 6.99 18.77 -1.91
N ALA A 236 7.43 19.15 -3.11
CA ALA A 236 6.73 20.12 -3.94
C ALA A 236 5.31 19.66 -4.39
N THR A 237 4.99 18.37 -4.24
CA THR A 237 3.67 17.80 -4.55
C THR A 237 2.77 17.66 -3.33
N SER A 238 3.30 17.94 -2.13
CA SER A 238 2.52 17.89 -0.89
C SER A 238 1.46 18.99 -0.90
N THR A 239 0.21 18.59 -0.62
CA THR A 239 -0.91 19.52 -0.63
C THR A 239 -0.88 20.51 0.53
N ALA A 240 -1.28 21.74 0.27
CA ALA A 240 -1.58 22.72 1.31
C ALA A 240 -3.06 22.72 1.74
N HIS A 241 -3.85 21.75 1.23
CA HIS A 241 -5.25 21.58 1.65
C HIS A 241 -5.29 21.25 3.15
N GLU A 242 -6.24 21.84 3.85
CA GLU A 242 -6.48 21.54 5.27
C GLU A 242 -6.95 20.09 5.39
N ILE A 243 -6.25 19.31 6.21
CA ILE A 243 -6.54 17.89 6.39
C ILE A 243 -7.53 17.75 7.54
N ALA A 244 -8.69 17.16 7.24
CA ALA A 244 -9.68 16.81 8.24
C ALA A 244 -9.19 15.65 9.14
N ASP A 245 -9.78 15.52 10.32
CA ASP A 245 -9.65 14.28 11.10
C ASP A 245 -10.38 13.15 10.37
N PHE A 246 -9.63 12.19 9.88
CA PHE A 246 -10.15 11.06 9.11
C PHE A 246 -11.05 10.14 9.92
N THR A 247 -11.03 10.23 11.26
CA THR A 247 -11.94 9.46 12.13
C THR A 247 -13.28 10.17 12.36
N SER A 248 -13.42 11.44 11.98
CA SER A 248 -14.53 12.34 12.32
C SER A 248 -15.92 11.86 11.89
N LYS A 249 -16.02 11.09 10.81
CA LYS A 249 -17.28 10.54 10.29
C LYS A 249 -17.51 9.07 10.62
N ILE A 250 -16.54 8.39 11.29
CA ILE A 250 -16.70 6.99 11.68
C ILE A 250 -17.85 6.86 12.70
N GLY A 251 -18.77 5.93 12.41
CA GLY A 251 -19.97 5.71 13.23
C GLY A 251 -21.19 6.56 12.84
N GLN A 252 -21.05 7.48 11.90
CA GLN A 252 -22.19 8.18 11.31
C GLN A 252 -22.91 7.27 10.30
N ASP A 253 -24.24 7.46 10.15
CA ASP A 253 -25.01 6.72 9.19
C ASP A 253 -24.67 7.12 7.73
N ILE A 254 -25.02 6.24 6.79
CA ILE A 254 -24.76 6.43 5.35
C ILE A 254 -26.07 6.60 4.56
N LYS A 255 -27.18 6.87 5.26
CA LYS A 255 -28.51 6.97 4.64
C LYS A 255 -28.56 8.12 3.64
N GLY A 256 -29.01 7.77 2.44
CA GLY A 256 -29.14 8.73 1.33
C GLY A 256 -27.86 9.03 0.59
N MET A 257 -26.71 8.50 1.00
CA MET A 257 -25.46 8.62 0.24
C MET A 257 -25.58 7.93 -1.11
N LYS A 258 -25.16 8.60 -2.16
CA LYS A 258 -25.17 8.08 -3.52
C LYS A 258 -23.83 7.46 -3.87
N ILE A 259 -23.84 6.19 -4.19
CA ILE A 259 -22.63 5.43 -4.52
C ILE A 259 -22.75 4.87 -5.94
N ALA A 260 -21.83 5.21 -6.80
CA ALA A 260 -21.81 4.77 -8.19
C ALA A 260 -21.14 3.40 -8.31
N LEU A 261 -21.72 2.50 -9.14
CA LEU A 261 -21.12 1.22 -9.54
C LEU A 261 -20.79 1.26 -11.04
N PRO A 262 -19.53 1.46 -11.45
CA PRO A 262 -19.18 1.46 -12.86
C PRO A 262 -19.40 0.08 -13.49
N LYS A 263 -20.16 0.03 -14.61
CA LYS A 263 -20.38 -1.22 -15.36
C LYS A 263 -19.08 -1.85 -15.86
N GLU A 264 -18.05 -1.02 -16.13
CA GLU A 264 -16.73 -1.48 -16.55
C GLU A 264 -16.01 -2.24 -15.44
N TYR A 265 -16.28 -1.93 -14.16
CA TYR A 265 -15.72 -2.63 -13.00
C TYR A 265 -16.39 -4.00 -12.75
N MET A 266 -17.53 -4.24 -13.39
CA MET A 266 -18.29 -5.51 -13.35
C MET A 266 -18.26 -6.21 -14.72
N GLY A 267 -17.41 -5.75 -15.64
CA GLY A 267 -17.32 -6.18 -17.03
C GLY A 267 -16.58 -7.51 -17.25
N GLU A 268 -16.17 -7.72 -18.48
CA GLU A 268 -15.35 -8.87 -18.90
C GLU A 268 -13.95 -8.80 -18.22
N GLY A 269 -13.39 -9.97 -17.88
CA GLY A 269 -12.09 -10.08 -17.20
C GLY A 269 -12.17 -10.07 -15.67
N ILE A 270 -13.36 -9.84 -15.07
CA ILE A 270 -13.58 -9.95 -13.62
C ILE A 270 -14.17 -11.33 -13.33
N ASP A 271 -13.60 -12.04 -12.36
CA ASP A 271 -14.06 -13.35 -11.92
C ASP A 271 -15.55 -13.30 -11.50
N PRO A 272 -16.40 -14.20 -12.02
CA PRO A 272 -17.83 -14.22 -11.69
C PRO A 272 -18.12 -14.34 -10.18
N GLN A 273 -17.30 -15.08 -9.41
CA GLN A 273 -17.48 -15.24 -7.97
C GLN A 273 -17.10 -13.95 -7.23
N VAL A 274 -16.07 -13.25 -7.70
CA VAL A 274 -15.70 -11.90 -7.19
C VAL A 274 -16.86 -10.93 -7.46
N LYS A 275 -17.45 -10.92 -8.66
CA LYS A 275 -18.64 -10.08 -8.97
C LYS A 275 -19.80 -10.35 -8.00
N GLU A 276 -20.08 -11.62 -7.71
CA GLU A 276 -21.16 -11.98 -6.77
C GLU A 276 -20.90 -11.42 -5.36
N VAL A 277 -19.66 -11.47 -4.88
CA VAL A 277 -19.28 -10.88 -3.59
C VAL A 277 -19.53 -9.38 -3.59
N ILE A 278 -19.10 -8.68 -4.64
CA ILE A 278 -19.28 -7.22 -4.74
C ILE A 278 -20.75 -6.82 -4.87
N ILE A 279 -21.57 -7.58 -5.62
CA ILE A 279 -23.03 -7.36 -5.69
C ILE A 279 -23.68 -7.56 -4.31
N LYS A 280 -23.24 -8.55 -3.53
CA LYS A 280 -23.72 -8.75 -2.15
C LYS A 280 -23.32 -7.58 -1.25
N ALA A 281 -22.08 -7.09 -1.36
CA ALA A 281 -21.60 -5.93 -0.62
C ALA A 281 -22.39 -4.66 -0.98
N ALA A 282 -22.68 -4.44 -2.27
CA ALA A 282 -23.51 -3.34 -2.73
C ALA A 282 -24.91 -3.38 -2.13
N LYS A 283 -25.59 -4.54 -2.21
CA LYS A 283 -26.91 -4.74 -1.58
C LYS A 283 -26.90 -4.57 -0.07
N HIS A 284 -25.81 -4.92 0.59
CA HIS A 284 -25.66 -4.70 2.02
C HIS A 284 -25.60 -3.19 2.33
N LEU A 285 -24.82 -2.41 1.58
CA LEU A 285 -24.79 -0.96 1.73
C LEU A 285 -26.17 -0.32 1.44
N GLU A 286 -26.92 -0.81 0.45
CA GLU A 286 -28.31 -0.39 0.21
C GLU A 286 -29.20 -0.68 1.43
N SER A 287 -29.04 -1.83 2.09
CA SER A 287 -29.80 -2.16 3.31
C SER A 287 -29.50 -1.21 4.48
N LEU A 288 -28.34 -0.54 4.47
CA LEU A 288 -27.95 0.51 5.42
C LEU A 288 -28.44 1.92 4.98
N GLY A 289 -29.13 2.01 3.84
CA GLY A 289 -29.77 3.23 3.35
C GLY A 289 -29.00 4.00 2.28
N ALA A 290 -27.88 3.49 1.81
CA ALA A 290 -27.18 4.05 0.65
C ALA A 290 -28.01 3.84 -0.64
N ILE A 291 -27.79 4.67 -1.64
CA ILE A 291 -28.41 4.58 -2.98
C ILE A 291 -27.29 4.17 -3.95
N ILE A 292 -27.43 2.97 -4.55
CA ILE A 292 -26.41 2.47 -5.49
C ILE A 292 -26.98 2.47 -6.90
N GLU A 293 -26.27 3.12 -7.82
CA GLU A 293 -26.70 3.25 -9.22
C GLU A 293 -25.56 2.88 -10.18
N GLU A 294 -25.91 2.24 -11.28
CA GLU A 294 -24.94 1.90 -12.32
C GLU A 294 -24.54 3.15 -13.12
N VAL A 295 -23.24 3.30 -13.37
CA VAL A 295 -22.65 4.38 -14.16
C VAL A 295 -21.65 3.85 -15.18
N SER A 296 -21.02 4.73 -15.97
CA SER A 296 -19.97 4.36 -16.92
C SER A 296 -18.70 5.21 -16.73
N LEU A 297 -17.55 4.54 -16.77
CA LEU A 297 -16.20 5.13 -16.86
C LEU A 297 -15.54 4.66 -18.17
N PRO A 298 -15.98 5.17 -19.34
CA PRO A 298 -15.68 4.57 -20.66
C PRO A 298 -14.19 4.58 -21.02
N HIS A 299 -13.39 5.48 -20.44
CA HIS A 299 -11.96 5.56 -20.71
C HIS A 299 -11.11 4.71 -19.75
N SER A 300 -11.69 4.10 -18.69
CA SER A 300 -10.98 3.24 -17.74
C SER A 300 -10.25 2.07 -18.42
N LYS A 301 -10.80 1.54 -19.54
CA LYS A 301 -10.18 0.49 -20.37
C LYS A 301 -8.79 0.82 -20.90
N TYR A 302 -8.42 2.10 -20.96
CA TYR A 302 -7.09 2.55 -21.40
C TYR A 302 -6.13 2.70 -20.20
N GLY A 303 -6.61 2.57 -18.97
CA GLY A 303 -5.85 2.85 -17.75
C GLY A 303 -4.52 2.12 -17.69
N VAL A 304 -4.52 0.81 -17.91
CA VAL A 304 -3.31 -0.03 -17.87
C VAL A 304 -2.26 0.47 -18.87
N ALA A 305 -2.63 0.68 -20.14
CA ALA A 305 -1.71 1.15 -21.17
C ALA A 305 -1.13 2.54 -20.83
N VAL A 306 -1.98 3.48 -20.42
CA VAL A 306 -1.59 4.83 -20.01
C VAL A 306 -0.63 4.79 -18.82
N TYR A 307 -0.94 3.99 -17.82
CA TYR A 307 -0.11 3.84 -16.62
C TYR A 307 1.28 3.32 -16.96
N TYR A 308 1.38 2.22 -17.73
CA TYR A 308 2.69 1.63 -18.03
C TYR A 308 3.57 2.54 -18.91
N ILE A 309 2.98 3.38 -19.74
CA ILE A 309 3.74 4.40 -20.48
C ILE A 309 4.23 5.49 -19.51
N ILE A 310 3.36 6.09 -18.71
CA ILE A 310 3.71 7.20 -17.79
C ILE A 310 4.67 6.71 -16.70
N ALA A 311 4.30 5.65 -15.99
CA ALA A 311 5.08 5.14 -14.86
C ALA A 311 6.47 4.65 -15.31
N SER A 312 6.57 3.95 -16.45
CA SER A 312 7.86 3.52 -16.98
C SER A 312 8.73 4.70 -17.44
N SER A 313 8.13 5.73 -18.04
CA SER A 313 8.82 6.95 -18.42
C SER A 313 9.40 7.68 -17.20
N GLU A 314 8.62 7.82 -16.14
CA GLU A 314 9.07 8.43 -14.89
C GLU A 314 10.12 7.55 -14.18
N ALA A 315 9.95 6.22 -14.18
CA ALA A 315 10.93 5.27 -13.65
C ALA A 315 12.29 5.39 -14.34
N SER A 316 12.31 5.47 -15.67
CA SER A 316 13.58 5.61 -16.41
C SER A 316 14.35 6.86 -16.00
N SER A 317 13.65 7.96 -15.70
CA SER A 317 14.22 9.21 -15.18
C SER A 317 14.60 9.10 -13.71
N ASN A 318 13.74 8.53 -12.86
CA ASN A 318 13.98 8.41 -11.43
C ASN A 318 15.14 7.47 -11.10
N LEU A 319 15.28 6.35 -11.81
CA LEU A 319 16.31 5.36 -11.54
C LEU A 319 17.66 5.66 -12.22
N GLN A 320 17.79 6.75 -12.96
CA GLN A 320 19.08 7.20 -13.52
C GLN A 320 20.13 7.50 -12.43
N ARG A 321 19.67 7.87 -11.22
CA ARG A 321 20.54 8.19 -10.07
C ARG A 321 21.33 7.02 -9.52
N PHE A 322 20.90 5.78 -9.83
CA PHE A 322 21.58 4.56 -9.40
C PHE A 322 22.65 4.18 -10.43
N ASP A 323 23.85 4.71 -10.25
CA ASP A 323 24.95 4.71 -11.23
C ASP A 323 26.17 3.88 -10.78
N GLY A 324 26.18 3.35 -9.56
CA GLY A 324 27.31 2.61 -9.00
C GLY A 324 28.49 3.49 -8.57
N ILE A 325 28.32 4.82 -8.49
CA ILE A 325 29.38 5.76 -8.15
C ILE A 325 29.18 6.38 -6.78
N ARG A 326 27.98 6.90 -6.49
CA ARG A 326 27.70 7.70 -5.30
C ARG A 326 27.36 6.89 -4.08
N TYR A 327 26.61 5.80 -4.25
CA TYR A 327 26.14 4.92 -3.19
C TYR A 327 25.56 3.60 -3.77
N GLY A 328 25.37 2.61 -2.91
CA GLY A 328 24.76 1.35 -3.29
C GLY A 328 25.73 0.37 -3.94
N PHE A 329 25.17 -0.56 -4.71
CA PHE A 329 25.91 -1.60 -5.41
C PHE A 329 26.76 -1.01 -6.53
N ARG A 330 28.00 -1.52 -6.65
CA ARG A 330 28.92 -1.26 -7.76
C ARG A 330 29.50 -2.59 -8.24
N ALA A 331 29.48 -2.80 -9.56
CA ALA A 331 30.08 -4.00 -10.15
C ALA A 331 31.60 -4.02 -9.93
N GLU A 332 32.11 -5.10 -9.32
CA GLU A 332 33.51 -5.27 -8.97
C GLU A 332 34.40 -5.50 -10.19
N ASP A 333 33.84 -6.09 -11.26
CA ASP A 333 34.52 -6.43 -12.49
C ASP A 333 34.57 -5.29 -13.53
N ALA A 334 34.18 -4.07 -13.14
CA ALA A 334 34.21 -2.88 -13.99
C ALA A 334 35.62 -2.28 -14.02
N THR A 335 36.18 -2.06 -15.20
CA THR A 335 37.56 -1.59 -15.41
C THR A 335 37.62 -0.12 -15.88
N ASN A 336 36.51 0.44 -16.32
CA ASN A 336 36.41 1.84 -16.81
C ASN A 336 35.02 2.41 -16.49
N LEU A 337 34.82 3.70 -16.76
CA LEU A 337 33.59 4.41 -16.41
C LEU A 337 32.33 3.83 -17.11
N ASP A 338 32.45 3.52 -18.39
CA ASP A 338 31.32 2.96 -19.15
C ASP A 338 30.91 1.58 -18.59
N GLU A 339 31.88 0.75 -18.25
CA GLU A 339 31.63 -0.53 -17.60
C GLU A 339 31.02 -0.38 -16.20
N ILE A 340 31.39 0.64 -15.44
CA ILE A 340 30.75 0.91 -14.14
C ILE A 340 29.26 1.11 -14.35
N TYR A 341 28.84 1.98 -15.25
CA TYR A 341 27.41 2.20 -15.53
C TYR A 341 26.73 0.93 -16.04
N VAL A 342 27.26 0.33 -17.08
CA VAL A 342 26.60 -0.81 -17.76
C VAL A 342 26.54 -2.02 -16.85
N LYS A 343 27.66 -2.45 -16.28
CA LYS A 343 27.71 -3.67 -15.46
C LYS A 343 26.95 -3.51 -14.14
N THR A 344 27.08 -2.36 -13.46
CA THR A 344 26.37 -2.10 -12.22
C THR A 344 24.85 -2.18 -12.42
N ARG A 345 24.33 -1.50 -13.44
CA ARG A 345 22.89 -1.50 -13.71
C ARG A 345 22.38 -2.85 -14.21
N SER A 346 23.19 -3.57 -15.01
CA SER A 346 22.84 -4.91 -15.50
C SER A 346 22.80 -5.96 -14.40
N GLN A 347 23.72 -5.91 -13.42
CA GLN A 347 23.85 -6.86 -12.32
C GLN A 347 22.99 -6.47 -11.09
N GLY A 348 22.77 -5.17 -10.87
CA GLY A 348 22.10 -4.64 -9.70
C GLY A 348 20.60 -4.57 -9.81
N PHE A 349 20.04 -4.30 -11.00
CA PHE A 349 18.59 -4.28 -11.24
C PHE A 349 18.06 -5.65 -11.65
N GLY A 350 16.88 -6.00 -11.12
CA GLY A 350 16.09 -7.16 -11.55
C GLY A 350 15.46 -6.96 -12.93
N GLU A 351 14.91 -8.05 -13.47
CA GLU A 351 14.41 -8.10 -14.87
C GLU A 351 13.23 -7.15 -15.11
N GLU A 352 12.28 -7.07 -14.18
CA GLU A 352 11.10 -6.19 -14.32
C GLU A 352 11.51 -4.72 -14.29
N VAL A 353 12.43 -4.33 -13.41
CA VAL A 353 12.95 -2.96 -13.33
C VAL A 353 13.68 -2.59 -14.62
N LYS A 354 14.54 -3.46 -15.14
CA LYS A 354 15.21 -3.26 -16.42
C LYS A 354 14.22 -3.08 -17.57
N ARG A 355 13.18 -3.93 -17.62
CA ARG A 355 12.11 -3.84 -18.62
C ARG A 355 11.43 -2.47 -18.59
N ARG A 356 11.01 -1.99 -17.42
CA ARG A 356 10.35 -0.69 -17.29
C ARG A 356 11.27 0.49 -17.60
N ILE A 357 12.54 0.43 -17.22
CA ILE A 357 13.54 1.45 -17.62
C ILE A 357 13.65 1.53 -19.13
N MET A 358 13.74 0.39 -19.83
CA MET A 358 13.85 0.36 -21.29
C MET A 358 12.57 0.85 -21.98
N LEU A 359 11.39 0.44 -21.52
CA LEU A 359 10.11 0.92 -22.04
C LEU A 359 9.97 2.44 -21.86
N GLY A 360 10.35 2.96 -20.69
CA GLY A 360 10.32 4.39 -20.40
C GLY A 360 11.31 5.18 -21.26
N THR A 361 12.52 4.68 -21.43
CA THR A 361 13.54 5.29 -22.30
C THR A 361 13.05 5.35 -23.74
N PHE A 362 12.42 4.27 -24.22
CA PHE A 362 11.83 4.23 -25.56
C PHE A 362 10.71 5.25 -25.72
N SER A 363 9.75 5.30 -24.80
CA SER A 363 8.60 6.21 -24.88
C SER A 363 8.98 7.70 -24.78
N LEU A 364 10.13 8.01 -24.17
CA LEU A 364 10.68 9.36 -24.07
C LEU A 364 11.62 9.73 -25.20
N SER A 365 12.01 8.77 -26.07
CA SER A 365 12.99 9.02 -27.11
C SER A 365 12.44 9.89 -28.24
N SER A 366 13.35 10.57 -28.95
CA SER A 366 13.01 11.40 -30.12
C SER A 366 12.26 10.60 -31.17
N GLY A 367 11.14 11.14 -31.65
CA GLY A 367 10.25 10.48 -32.62
C GLY A 367 9.15 9.61 -32.01
N TYR A 368 9.26 9.21 -30.71
CA TYR A 368 8.24 8.41 -30.03
C TYR A 368 7.52 9.18 -28.92
N TYR A 369 8.10 10.24 -28.40
CA TYR A 369 7.56 11.06 -27.32
C TYR A 369 6.10 11.52 -27.55
N ASP A 370 5.79 12.06 -28.73
CA ASP A 370 4.45 12.54 -29.05
C ASP A 370 3.45 11.37 -29.20
N ALA A 371 3.88 10.26 -29.77
CA ALA A 371 3.03 9.10 -30.01
C ALA A 371 2.69 8.33 -28.73
N TYR A 372 3.59 8.29 -27.75
CA TYR A 372 3.43 7.52 -26.52
C TYR A 372 3.21 8.41 -25.29
N PHE A 373 4.24 9.11 -24.80
CA PHE A 373 4.18 9.81 -23.52
C PHE A 373 3.15 10.94 -23.52
N LYS A 374 3.21 11.81 -24.52
CA LYS A 374 2.25 12.91 -24.68
C LYS A 374 0.82 12.39 -24.88
N LYS A 375 0.66 11.35 -25.71
CA LYS A 375 -0.65 10.71 -25.95
C LYS A 375 -1.20 10.09 -24.67
N ALA A 376 -0.38 9.40 -23.87
CA ALA A 376 -0.78 8.86 -22.58
C ALA A 376 -1.25 9.97 -21.62
N GLY A 377 -0.56 11.11 -21.57
CA GLY A 377 -0.99 12.29 -20.81
C GLY A 377 -2.37 12.83 -21.24
N GLN A 378 -2.64 12.86 -22.54
CA GLN A 378 -3.96 13.27 -23.07
C GLN A 378 -5.05 12.29 -22.67
N VAL A 379 -4.81 10.98 -22.74
CA VAL A 379 -5.79 9.95 -22.33
C VAL A 379 -5.98 9.96 -20.81
N ARG A 380 -4.91 10.20 -20.03
CA ARG A 380 -5.03 10.43 -18.58
C ARG A 380 -6.05 11.53 -18.25
N THR A 381 -6.05 12.63 -19.02
CA THR A 381 -7.03 13.72 -18.85
C THR A 381 -8.46 13.23 -19.08
N LEU A 382 -8.71 12.36 -20.07
CA LEU A 382 -10.04 11.79 -20.31
C LEU A 382 -10.49 10.87 -19.17
N ILE A 383 -9.57 10.09 -18.59
CA ILE A 383 -9.87 9.27 -17.42
C ILE A 383 -10.24 10.15 -16.22
N ILE A 384 -9.51 11.24 -15.98
CA ILE A 384 -9.84 12.21 -14.92
C ILE A 384 -11.25 12.77 -15.11
N GLN A 385 -11.58 13.17 -16.35
CA GLN A 385 -12.91 13.74 -16.67
C GLN A 385 -14.05 12.74 -16.49
N ASP A 386 -13.82 11.43 -16.69
CA ASP A 386 -14.85 10.43 -16.40
C ASP A 386 -15.18 10.42 -14.90
N PHE A 387 -14.16 10.42 -14.03
CA PHE A 387 -14.37 10.48 -12.58
C PHE A 387 -15.05 11.80 -12.15
N GLU A 388 -14.60 12.95 -12.69
CA GLU A 388 -15.20 14.25 -12.38
C GLU A 388 -16.70 14.29 -12.72
N LYS A 389 -17.11 13.69 -13.85
CA LYS A 389 -18.53 13.58 -14.22
C LYS A 389 -19.33 12.74 -13.24
N VAL A 390 -18.79 11.60 -12.80
CA VAL A 390 -19.47 10.73 -11.83
C VAL A 390 -19.58 11.43 -10.48
N PHE A 391 -18.51 12.05 -10.00
CA PHE A 391 -18.53 12.76 -8.70
C PHE A 391 -19.31 14.07 -8.70
N ALA A 392 -19.85 14.53 -9.84
CA ALA A 392 -20.83 15.63 -9.85
C ALA A 392 -22.18 15.24 -9.22
N ASP A 393 -22.54 13.94 -9.26
CA ASP A 393 -23.84 13.43 -8.82
C ASP A 393 -23.75 12.37 -7.72
N TYR A 394 -22.54 11.80 -7.47
CA TYR A 394 -22.29 10.68 -6.54
C TYR A 394 -21.22 11.04 -5.52
N ASP A 395 -21.42 10.59 -4.29
CA ASP A 395 -20.49 10.80 -3.18
C ASP A 395 -19.25 9.88 -3.28
N LEU A 396 -19.46 8.63 -3.66
CA LEU A 396 -18.42 7.62 -3.81
C LEU A 396 -18.64 6.74 -5.05
N ILE A 397 -17.61 5.99 -5.41
CA ILE A 397 -17.66 4.88 -6.38
C ILE A 397 -17.30 3.60 -5.63
N LEU A 398 -17.96 2.49 -5.92
CA LEU A 398 -17.61 1.17 -5.43
C LEU A 398 -17.30 0.18 -6.56
N GLY A 399 -16.51 -0.83 -6.25
CA GLY A 399 -16.21 -1.94 -7.14
C GLY A 399 -15.29 -2.96 -6.48
N PRO A 400 -14.91 -4.04 -7.17
CA PRO A 400 -13.87 -4.93 -6.68
C PRO A 400 -12.51 -4.22 -6.69
N THR A 401 -11.66 -4.55 -5.73
CA THR A 401 -10.29 -4.00 -5.70
C THR A 401 -9.40 -4.67 -6.75
N ALA A 402 -9.54 -5.98 -6.91
CA ALA A 402 -8.80 -6.79 -7.88
C ALA A 402 -9.77 -7.66 -8.70
N PRO A 403 -9.41 -8.04 -9.94
CA PRO A 403 -10.29 -8.84 -10.80
C PRO A 403 -10.49 -10.28 -10.31
N THR A 404 -9.57 -10.80 -9.52
CA THR A 404 -9.57 -12.17 -8.98
C THR A 404 -9.15 -12.16 -7.52
N VAL A 405 -9.26 -13.29 -6.83
CA VAL A 405 -8.54 -13.54 -5.57
C VAL A 405 -7.06 -13.80 -5.82
N ALA A 406 -6.26 -13.95 -4.75
CA ALA A 406 -4.83 -14.21 -4.85
C ALA A 406 -4.54 -15.46 -5.71
N TYR A 407 -3.66 -15.31 -6.70
CA TYR A 407 -3.24 -16.37 -7.60
C TYR A 407 -1.99 -17.09 -7.10
N GLY A 408 -1.63 -18.22 -7.74
CA GLY A 408 -0.49 -19.04 -7.31
C GLY A 408 0.86 -18.37 -7.51
N LEU A 409 1.80 -18.58 -6.59
CA LEU A 409 3.20 -18.20 -6.75
C LEU A 409 3.76 -18.82 -8.03
N GLY A 410 4.53 -18.06 -8.81
CA GLY A 410 5.16 -18.48 -10.06
C GLY A 410 4.24 -18.57 -11.27
N THR A 411 2.90 -18.44 -11.10
CA THR A 411 1.96 -18.65 -12.20
C THR A 411 1.93 -17.53 -13.23
N GLN A 412 2.27 -16.31 -12.84
CA GLN A 412 2.28 -15.13 -13.73
C GLN A 412 3.69 -14.56 -13.98
N SER A 413 4.72 -15.18 -13.43
CA SER A 413 6.11 -14.69 -13.53
C SER A 413 6.62 -14.58 -14.97
N HIS A 414 6.04 -15.34 -15.91
CA HIS A 414 6.41 -15.35 -17.34
C HIS A 414 5.42 -14.59 -18.24
N ASP A 415 4.34 -14.03 -17.68
CA ASP A 415 3.35 -13.21 -18.40
C ASP A 415 3.20 -11.83 -17.76
N PRO A 416 4.00 -10.83 -18.19
CA PRO A 416 3.88 -9.47 -17.67
C PRO A 416 2.51 -8.84 -17.88
N VAL A 417 1.77 -9.22 -18.95
CA VAL A 417 0.45 -8.66 -19.21
C VAL A 417 -0.57 -9.15 -18.21
N ALA A 418 -0.54 -10.43 -17.85
CA ALA A 418 -1.42 -10.98 -16.81
C ALA A 418 -1.16 -10.30 -15.45
N MET A 419 0.10 -10.10 -15.07
CA MET A 419 0.49 -9.36 -13.87
C MET A 419 -0.05 -7.91 -13.91
N TYR A 420 0.04 -7.25 -15.07
CA TYR A 420 -0.42 -5.88 -15.25
C TYR A 420 -1.94 -5.74 -15.17
N LEU A 421 -2.68 -6.75 -15.58
CA LEU A 421 -4.14 -6.76 -15.51
C LEU A 421 -4.66 -6.96 -14.08
N ALA A 422 -3.85 -7.46 -13.15
CA ALA A 422 -4.25 -7.55 -11.74
C ALA A 422 -4.56 -6.18 -11.12
N ASP A 423 -3.98 -5.11 -11.65
CA ASP A 423 -4.18 -3.72 -11.19
C ASP A 423 -5.19 -2.93 -12.04
N LEU A 424 -5.94 -3.61 -12.93
CA LEU A 424 -6.90 -2.99 -13.87
C LEU A 424 -7.86 -2.00 -13.20
N LEU A 425 -8.32 -2.32 -11.99
CA LEU A 425 -9.35 -1.58 -11.26
C LEU A 425 -8.78 -0.51 -10.33
N THR A 426 -7.51 -0.59 -10.00
CA THR A 426 -6.84 0.36 -9.10
C THR A 426 -6.09 1.47 -9.84
N ILE A 427 -5.50 1.16 -10.98
CA ILE A 427 -4.71 2.09 -11.81
C ILE A 427 -5.45 3.38 -12.18
N PRO A 428 -6.73 3.36 -12.64
CA PRO A 428 -7.44 4.59 -12.99
C PRO A 428 -7.54 5.59 -11.84
N VAL A 429 -7.65 5.10 -10.60
CA VAL A 429 -7.71 5.91 -9.38
C VAL A 429 -6.38 6.65 -9.14
N ASN A 430 -5.23 6.00 -9.39
CA ASN A 430 -3.91 6.64 -9.33
C ASN A 430 -3.75 7.70 -10.44
N LEU A 431 -4.13 7.38 -11.67
CA LEU A 431 -4.07 8.30 -12.80
C LEU A 431 -4.90 9.58 -12.54
N ALA A 432 -6.02 9.44 -11.85
CA ALA A 432 -6.87 10.56 -11.46
C ALA A 432 -6.43 11.27 -10.16
N GLY A 433 -5.46 10.72 -9.43
CA GLY A 433 -4.97 11.28 -8.16
C GLY A 433 -5.99 11.22 -7.02
N LEU A 434 -6.97 10.31 -7.11
CA LEU A 434 -8.09 10.17 -6.17
C LEU A 434 -7.74 9.27 -4.98
N PRO A 435 -8.39 9.42 -3.82
CA PRO A 435 -8.30 8.48 -2.71
C PRO A 435 -9.08 7.20 -3.01
N GLY A 436 -8.61 6.08 -2.48
CA GLY A 436 -9.32 4.81 -2.58
C GLY A 436 -8.87 3.84 -1.49
N ILE A 437 -9.83 3.17 -0.86
CA ILE A 437 -9.62 2.16 0.17
C ILE A 437 -10.01 0.78 -0.34
N SER A 438 -9.33 -0.25 0.13
CA SER A 438 -9.77 -1.64 0.03
C SER A 438 -10.11 -2.17 1.42
N ILE A 439 -11.29 -2.79 1.55
CA ILE A 439 -11.74 -3.44 2.79
C ILE A 439 -12.19 -4.87 2.50
N PRO A 440 -12.12 -5.80 3.47
CA PRO A 440 -12.61 -7.16 3.30
C PRO A 440 -14.13 -7.19 3.04
N ALA A 441 -14.58 -7.89 1.99
CA ALA A 441 -16.00 -7.94 1.60
C ALA A 441 -16.57 -9.34 1.47
N GLY A 442 -15.75 -10.36 1.59
CA GLY A 442 -16.15 -11.76 1.45
C GLY A 442 -14.99 -12.65 1.08
N PHE A 443 -15.32 -13.89 0.71
CA PHE A 443 -14.35 -14.92 0.37
C PHE A 443 -14.79 -15.69 -0.87
N VAL A 444 -13.82 -16.09 -1.68
CA VAL A 444 -13.98 -17.03 -2.79
C VAL A 444 -12.94 -18.14 -2.60
N GLU A 445 -13.39 -19.39 -2.53
CA GLU A 445 -12.50 -20.55 -2.31
C GLU A 445 -11.58 -20.42 -1.07
N GLY A 446 -12.07 -19.76 -0.02
CA GLY A 446 -11.33 -19.52 1.21
C GLY A 446 -10.33 -18.35 1.15
N LEU A 447 -10.23 -17.65 0.03
CA LEU A 447 -9.36 -16.49 -0.16
C LEU A 447 -10.17 -15.18 -0.11
N PRO A 448 -9.62 -14.10 0.48
CA PRO A 448 -10.33 -12.84 0.63
C PRO A 448 -10.64 -12.14 -0.70
N VAL A 449 -11.75 -11.40 -0.71
CA VAL A 449 -12.14 -10.46 -1.77
C VAL A 449 -12.22 -9.05 -1.17
N GLY A 450 -11.56 -8.08 -1.81
CA GLY A 450 -11.59 -6.67 -1.40
C GLY A 450 -12.69 -5.88 -2.10
N LEU A 451 -13.50 -5.14 -1.33
CA LEU A 451 -14.35 -4.06 -1.83
C LEU A 451 -13.51 -2.78 -1.91
N GLN A 452 -13.45 -2.16 -3.08
CA GLN A 452 -12.85 -0.85 -3.24
C GLN A 452 -13.92 0.24 -3.13
N LEU A 453 -13.64 1.26 -2.30
CA LEU A 453 -14.39 2.52 -2.27
C LEU A 453 -13.47 3.65 -2.71
N ILE A 454 -13.94 4.46 -3.66
CA ILE A 454 -13.17 5.56 -4.26
C ILE A 454 -13.97 6.84 -4.03
N GLY A 455 -13.31 7.91 -3.58
CA GLY A 455 -13.95 9.21 -3.39
C GLY A 455 -13.33 10.32 -4.24
N PRO A 456 -13.98 11.47 -4.32
CA PRO A 456 -13.38 12.67 -4.86
C PRO A 456 -12.15 13.07 -4.03
N LYS A 457 -11.30 13.95 -4.55
CA LYS A 457 -10.11 14.41 -3.83
C LYS A 457 -10.48 14.97 -2.45
N TYR A 458 -9.71 14.60 -1.44
CA TYR A 458 -9.86 15.07 -0.06
C TYR A 458 -11.19 14.65 0.61
N SER A 459 -11.72 13.48 0.25
CA SER A 459 -12.93 12.91 0.85
C SER A 459 -12.66 11.63 1.65
N GLU A 460 -11.45 11.45 2.14
CA GLU A 460 -11.03 10.27 2.88
C GLU A 460 -11.95 9.99 4.08
N GLU A 461 -12.39 11.03 4.81
CA GLU A 461 -13.31 10.86 5.94
C GLU A 461 -14.69 10.30 5.50
N THR A 462 -15.13 10.61 4.28
CA THR A 462 -16.37 10.05 3.71
C THR A 462 -16.18 8.60 3.27
N ILE A 463 -15.01 8.27 2.72
CA ILE A 463 -14.62 6.88 2.42
C ILE A 463 -14.60 6.07 3.71
N TYR A 464 -13.97 6.57 4.78
CA TYR A 464 -13.94 5.90 6.09
C TYR A 464 -15.31 5.76 6.73
N GLN A 465 -16.22 6.72 6.54
CA GLN A 465 -17.61 6.62 7.01
C GLN A 465 -18.30 5.39 6.43
N VAL A 466 -18.28 5.23 5.10
CA VAL A 466 -18.94 4.10 4.43
C VAL A 466 -18.21 2.78 4.72
N ALA A 467 -16.89 2.78 4.71
CA ALA A 467 -16.09 1.62 5.05
C ALA A 467 -16.36 1.13 6.48
N ALA A 468 -16.43 2.04 7.45
CA ALA A 468 -16.73 1.71 8.86
C ALA A 468 -18.17 1.22 9.05
N ALA A 469 -19.15 1.80 8.34
CA ALA A 469 -20.53 1.33 8.39
C ALA A 469 -20.65 -0.11 7.85
N PHE A 470 -19.93 -0.44 6.78
CA PHE A 470 -19.85 -1.80 6.25
C PHE A 470 -19.15 -2.75 7.23
N GLU A 471 -17.99 -2.37 7.76
CA GLU A 471 -17.22 -3.17 8.71
C GLU A 471 -18.02 -3.47 10.00
N ALA A 472 -18.71 -2.48 10.55
CA ALA A 472 -19.48 -2.62 11.79
C ALA A 472 -20.69 -3.56 11.68
N THR A 473 -21.19 -3.79 10.45
CA THR A 473 -22.40 -4.59 10.19
C THR A 473 -22.10 -5.92 9.48
N THR A 474 -20.80 -6.25 9.31
CA THR A 474 -20.33 -7.51 8.72
C THR A 474 -19.24 -8.13 9.61
N ASP A 475 -18.94 -9.43 9.36
CA ASP A 475 -17.91 -10.16 10.11
C ASP A 475 -16.68 -10.53 9.27
N TYR A 476 -16.53 -9.96 8.06
CA TYR A 476 -15.42 -10.33 7.17
C TYR A 476 -14.06 -9.96 7.74
N HIS A 477 -13.92 -8.79 8.37
CA HIS A 477 -12.70 -8.33 9.03
C HIS A 477 -12.32 -9.15 10.27
N LYS A 478 -13.26 -9.91 10.85
CA LYS A 478 -13.01 -10.80 11.99
C LYS A 478 -12.47 -12.15 11.58
N GLN A 479 -12.58 -12.50 10.30
CA GLN A 479 -11.98 -13.71 9.76
C GLN A 479 -10.45 -13.53 9.71
N GLN A 480 -9.74 -14.52 10.17
CA GLN A 480 -8.28 -14.48 10.27
C GLN A 480 -7.68 -15.75 9.65
N PRO A 481 -6.52 -15.66 8.98
CA PRO A 481 -5.82 -16.85 8.54
C PRO A 481 -5.37 -17.70 9.73
N VAL A 482 -5.24 -19.02 9.53
CA VAL A 482 -4.85 -19.97 10.60
C VAL A 482 -3.56 -19.53 11.31
N ILE A 483 -2.61 -18.99 10.57
CA ILE A 483 -1.33 -18.51 11.11
C ILE A 483 -1.48 -17.35 12.10
N PHE A 484 -2.56 -16.57 12.04
CA PHE A 484 -2.78 -15.41 12.93
C PHE A 484 -2.89 -15.84 14.41
N GLY A 485 -3.55 -16.98 14.67
CA GLY A 485 -3.74 -17.52 16.01
C GLY A 485 -2.51 -18.18 16.63
N GLY A 486 -1.40 -18.28 15.90
CA GLY A 486 -0.23 -19.08 16.26
C GLY A 486 -0.39 -20.52 15.79
N ALA A 487 0.70 -21.18 15.43
CA ALA A 487 0.67 -22.62 15.13
C ALA A 487 0.29 -23.36 16.42
N ASN A 488 -0.83 -24.13 16.37
CA ASN A 488 -1.12 -25.16 17.37
C ASN A 488 -0.14 -26.32 17.19
#